data_ef585d7bcb627be78690261594782afc
#
_entry.id   ef585d7bcb627be78690261594782afc
#
_cell.length_a   1.000
_cell.length_b   1.000
_cell.length_c   1.000
_cell.angle_alpha   90.00
_cell.angle_beta   90.00
_cell.angle_gamma   90.00
#
_symmetry.space_group_name_H-M   'P 1'
#
loop_
_entity.id
_entity.type
_entity.pdbx_description
1 polymer ?
#
loop_
_entity_poly.entity_id
_entity_poly.type
_entity_poly.pdbx_seq_one_letter_code
_entity_poly.pdbx_strand_id
1 'polypeptide(L)'
;MEKQKKCKVLLVDDEDIFREATARQLSVRGFTVQTANCGEAALELVRNDPPEVVVLDQEMPGMHGSETFIKIKEINPLVEVIMLTGNTSVDNAIHLMQQGTFDYLMKPINIDELLYKIEDAQTRKQLNEKQRPDAGA
;
A
#
# COMPACT_ATOMS: atom_id res chain seq x y z
N MET A 1 -10.03 -26.30 -11.13
CA MET A 1 -9.38 -25.69 -10.17
C MET A 1 -9.69 -24.22 -9.99
N GLU A 2 -9.86 -23.89 -8.78
CA GLU A 2 -10.26 -22.57 -8.47
C GLU A 2 -9.16 -21.61 -8.66
N LYS A 3 -9.37 -20.61 -9.43
CA LYS A 3 -8.38 -19.63 -9.63
C LYS A 3 -8.41 -18.65 -8.49
N GLN A 4 -7.30 -18.50 -7.81
CA GLN A 4 -7.24 -17.53 -6.75
C GLN A 4 -7.29 -16.14 -7.29
N LYS A 5 -8.09 -15.30 -6.63
CA LYS A 5 -8.17 -13.93 -7.01
C LYS A 5 -6.88 -13.26 -6.63
N LYS A 6 -6.25 -12.59 -7.57
CA LYS A 6 -4.99 -11.93 -7.30
C LYS A 6 -5.22 -10.67 -6.49
N CYS A 7 -4.28 -10.36 -5.61
CA CYS A 7 -4.34 -9.15 -4.84
C CYS A 7 -4.04 -7.96 -5.74
N LYS A 8 -4.87 -6.94 -5.64
CA LYS A 8 -4.63 -5.72 -6.37
C LYS A 8 -3.85 -4.78 -5.48
N VAL A 9 -2.66 -4.38 -5.94
CA VAL A 9 -1.73 -3.56 -5.19
C VAL A 9 -1.50 -2.26 -5.93
N LEU A 10 -1.58 -1.15 -5.20
CA LEU A 10 -1.21 0.15 -5.74
C LEU A 10 0.15 0.52 -5.20
N LEU A 11 1.10 0.76 -6.09
CA LEU A 11 2.46 1.15 -5.73
C LEU A 11 2.64 2.63 -6.04
N VAL A 12 2.94 3.42 -5.02
CA VAL A 12 3.04 4.87 -5.12
C VAL A 12 4.46 5.29 -4.79
N ASP A 13 5.18 5.82 -5.77
CA ASP A 13 6.56 6.23 -5.58
C ASP A 13 6.90 7.19 -6.71
N ASP A 14 7.59 8.29 -6.40
CA ASP A 14 7.92 9.27 -7.42
C ASP A 14 9.17 8.91 -8.23
N GLU A 15 9.91 7.89 -7.82
CA GLU A 15 11.09 7.46 -8.55
C GLU A 15 10.69 6.45 -9.62
N ASP A 16 10.75 6.87 -10.88
CA ASP A 16 10.24 6.07 -11.99
C ASP A 16 10.91 4.71 -12.08
N ILE A 17 12.24 4.68 -11.98
CA ILE A 17 12.97 3.42 -12.15
C ILE A 17 12.60 2.43 -11.06
N PHE A 18 12.59 2.89 -9.81
CA PHE A 18 12.23 2.03 -8.70
C PHE A 18 10.80 1.54 -8.82
N ARG A 19 9.88 2.46 -9.16
CA ARG A 19 8.46 2.12 -9.24
C ARG A 19 8.22 1.09 -10.33
N GLU A 20 8.81 1.28 -11.51
CA GLU A 20 8.58 0.37 -12.62
C GLU A 20 9.22 -0.99 -12.39
N ALA A 21 10.42 -1.01 -11.82
CA ALA A 21 11.08 -2.28 -11.55
C ALA A 21 10.31 -3.08 -10.50
N THR A 22 9.87 -2.41 -9.46
CA THR A 22 9.14 -3.08 -8.38
C THR A 22 7.78 -3.58 -8.87
N ALA A 23 7.09 -2.76 -9.67
CA ALA A 23 5.81 -3.17 -10.23
C ALA A 23 5.97 -4.42 -11.10
N ARG A 24 7.04 -4.48 -11.89
CA ARG A 24 7.28 -5.64 -12.72
C ARG A 24 7.51 -6.89 -11.88
N GLN A 25 8.28 -6.77 -10.81
CA GLN A 25 8.52 -7.92 -9.95
C GLN A 25 7.26 -8.41 -9.28
N LEU A 26 6.40 -7.50 -8.87
CA LEU A 26 5.13 -7.89 -8.28
C LEU A 26 4.22 -8.54 -9.31
N SER A 27 4.18 -7.99 -10.52
CA SER A 27 3.35 -8.55 -11.58
C SER A 27 3.75 -9.97 -11.94
N VAL A 28 5.06 -10.21 -12.01
CA VAL A 28 5.57 -11.54 -12.33
C VAL A 28 5.10 -12.56 -11.29
N ARG A 29 4.95 -12.12 -10.06
CA ARG A 29 4.52 -13.01 -8.99
C ARG A 29 3.01 -13.11 -8.86
N GLY A 30 2.28 -12.55 -9.79
CA GLY A 30 0.84 -12.78 -9.89
C GLY A 30 -0.04 -11.68 -9.32
N PHE A 31 0.53 -10.61 -8.80
CA PHE A 31 -0.29 -9.50 -8.32
C PHE A 31 -0.79 -8.66 -9.48
N THR A 32 -1.95 -8.06 -9.30
CA THR A 32 -2.44 -7.05 -10.22
C THR A 32 -1.94 -5.71 -9.69
N VAL A 33 -1.10 -5.01 -10.46
CA VAL A 33 -0.41 -3.85 -9.96
C VAL A 33 -0.88 -2.59 -10.67
N GLN A 34 -1.27 -1.60 -9.86
CA GLN A 34 -1.49 -0.23 -10.32
C GLN A 34 -0.32 0.58 -9.83
N THR A 35 0.03 1.64 -10.55
CA THR A 35 1.12 2.52 -10.12
C THR A 35 0.67 3.96 -10.14
N ALA A 36 1.28 4.77 -9.28
CA ALA A 36 1.06 6.21 -9.25
C ALA A 36 2.38 6.87 -8.89
N ASN A 37 2.64 8.05 -9.46
CA ASN A 37 3.88 8.74 -9.21
C ASN A 37 3.74 9.89 -8.21
N CYS A 38 2.56 10.07 -7.65
CA CYS A 38 2.32 11.12 -6.66
C CYS A 38 1.07 10.80 -5.87
N GLY A 39 0.87 11.54 -4.79
CA GLY A 39 -0.28 11.32 -3.92
C GLY A 39 -1.60 11.55 -4.60
N GLU A 40 -1.69 12.62 -5.40
CA GLU A 40 -2.95 12.94 -6.08
C GLU A 40 -3.37 11.82 -7.02
N ALA A 41 -2.44 11.29 -7.79
CA ALA A 41 -2.74 10.19 -8.70
C ALA A 41 -3.17 8.95 -7.93
N ALA A 42 -2.53 8.71 -6.78
CA ALA A 42 -2.90 7.58 -5.94
C ALA A 42 -4.33 7.71 -5.44
N LEU A 43 -4.72 8.90 -5.01
CA LEU A 43 -6.08 9.10 -4.51
C LEU A 43 -7.13 8.88 -5.57
N GLU A 44 -6.84 9.28 -6.81
CA GLU A 44 -7.76 9.01 -7.91
C GLU A 44 -8.00 7.52 -8.09
N LEU A 45 -6.93 6.73 -8.02
CA LEU A 45 -7.07 5.29 -8.17
C LEU A 45 -7.82 4.67 -7.01
N VAL A 46 -7.58 5.15 -5.79
CA VAL A 46 -8.30 4.62 -4.64
C VAL A 46 -9.79 4.88 -4.76
N ARG A 47 -10.17 6.04 -5.31
CA ARG A 47 -11.58 6.35 -5.50
C ARG A 47 -12.21 5.53 -6.61
N ASN A 48 -11.53 5.43 -7.74
CA ASN A 48 -12.15 4.92 -8.96
C ASN A 48 -11.95 3.43 -9.19
N ASP A 49 -10.87 2.88 -8.67
CA ASP A 49 -10.54 1.48 -8.89
C ASP A 49 -9.72 0.99 -7.70
N PRO A 50 -10.36 0.86 -6.53
CA PRO A 50 -9.63 0.69 -5.27
C PRO A 50 -8.78 -0.57 -5.21
N PRO A 51 -7.54 -0.43 -4.73
CA PRO A 51 -6.69 -1.57 -4.46
C PRO A 51 -7.05 -2.20 -3.12
N GLU A 52 -6.51 -3.38 -2.87
CA GLU A 52 -6.62 -3.99 -1.55
C GLU A 52 -5.51 -3.50 -0.62
N VAL A 53 -4.32 -3.29 -1.19
CA VAL A 53 -3.15 -2.87 -0.44
C VAL A 53 -2.45 -1.75 -1.20
N VAL A 54 -2.03 -0.73 -0.48
CA VAL A 54 -1.24 0.36 -1.05
C VAL A 54 0.17 0.28 -0.48
N VAL A 55 1.17 0.31 -1.35
CA VAL A 55 2.57 0.43 -0.95
C VAL A 55 2.96 1.87 -1.29
N LEU A 56 3.26 2.66 -0.27
CA LEU A 56 3.29 4.10 -0.37
C LEU A 56 4.62 4.65 0.12
N ASP A 57 5.31 5.39 -0.74
CA ASP A 57 6.55 6.05 -0.37
C ASP A 57 6.25 7.19 0.61
N GLN A 58 6.95 7.19 1.72
CA GLN A 58 6.75 8.22 2.73
C GLN A 58 7.28 9.58 2.28
N GLU A 59 8.35 9.56 1.50
CA GLU A 59 9.08 10.79 1.17
C GLU A 59 8.89 11.17 -0.28
N MET A 60 7.74 11.74 -0.60
CA MET A 60 7.45 12.24 -1.93
C MET A 60 7.36 13.75 -1.90
N PRO A 61 7.80 14.42 -2.98
CA PRO A 61 7.62 15.87 -3.06
C PRO A 61 6.13 16.20 -3.20
N GLY A 62 5.77 17.38 -2.77
CA GLY A 62 4.37 17.80 -2.81
C GLY A 62 3.60 17.18 -1.66
N MET A 63 2.66 16.31 -1.98
CA MET A 63 1.90 15.64 -0.94
C MET A 63 2.71 14.48 -0.39
N HIS A 64 3.15 14.60 0.85
CA HIS A 64 3.93 13.56 1.50
C HIS A 64 3.11 12.30 1.73
N GLY A 65 3.83 11.18 1.90
CA GLY A 65 3.16 9.91 2.14
C GLY A 65 2.22 9.93 3.32
N SER A 66 2.59 10.60 4.40
CA SER A 66 1.73 10.66 5.58
C SER A 66 0.39 11.33 5.27
N GLU A 67 0.44 12.42 4.52
CA GLU A 67 -0.78 13.10 4.13
C GLU A 67 -1.62 12.25 3.18
N THR A 68 -0.95 11.60 2.23
CA THR A 68 -1.63 10.69 1.31
C THR A 68 -2.29 9.56 2.07
N PHE A 69 -1.59 9.00 3.06
CA PHE A 69 -2.12 7.93 3.87
C PHE A 69 -3.44 8.32 4.55
N ILE A 70 -3.45 9.50 5.17
CA ILE A 70 -4.64 9.95 5.86
C ILE A 70 -5.81 10.05 4.90
N LYS A 71 -5.56 10.61 3.71
CA LYS A 71 -6.63 10.77 2.73
C LYS A 71 -7.10 9.44 2.16
N ILE A 72 -6.20 8.49 1.98
CA ILE A 72 -6.59 7.15 1.54
C ILE A 72 -7.55 6.53 2.54
N LYS A 73 -7.22 6.62 3.82
CA LYS A 73 -8.06 6.00 4.85
C LYS A 73 -9.41 6.71 4.98
N GLU A 74 -9.47 7.99 4.65
CA GLU A 74 -10.74 8.70 4.62
C GLU A 74 -11.62 8.22 3.47
N ILE A 75 -11.01 7.95 2.32
CA ILE A 75 -11.76 7.48 1.16
C ILE A 75 -12.21 6.05 1.34
N ASN A 76 -11.29 5.21 1.82
CA ASN A 76 -11.59 3.77 1.96
C ASN A 76 -10.85 3.22 3.17
N PRO A 77 -11.51 3.17 4.32
CA PRO A 77 -10.83 2.76 5.57
C PRO A 77 -10.39 1.31 5.61
N LEU A 78 -10.86 0.48 4.70
CA LEU A 78 -10.47 -0.94 4.71
C LEU A 78 -9.21 -1.22 3.93
N VAL A 79 -8.76 -0.28 3.08
CA VAL A 79 -7.51 -0.46 2.35
C VAL A 79 -6.35 -0.41 3.33
N GLU A 80 -5.47 -1.40 3.25
CA GLU A 80 -4.29 -1.41 4.12
C GLU A 80 -3.13 -0.74 3.42
N VAL A 81 -2.30 -0.06 4.20
CA VAL A 81 -1.19 0.71 3.65
C VAL A 81 0.12 0.24 4.27
N ILE A 82 1.10 -0.06 3.43
CA ILE A 82 2.47 -0.34 3.83
C ILE A 82 3.30 0.87 3.41
N MET A 83 4.01 1.45 4.37
CA MET A 83 4.79 2.64 4.09
C MET A 83 6.23 2.27 3.76
N LEU A 84 6.76 2.81 2.66
CA LEU A 84 8.18 2.67 2.34
C LEU A 84 8.90 3.91 2.83
N THR A 85 10.04 3.72 3.49
CA THR A 85 10.74 4.86 4.07
C THR A 85 12.24 4.68 4.03
N GLY A 86 12.97 5.77 3.79
CA GLY A 86 14.41 5.80 3.93
C GLY A 86 14.84 6.23 5.33
N ASN A 87 13.87 6.59 6.18
CA ASN A 87 14.16 7.06 7.53
C ASN A 87 14.18 5.90 8.49
N THR A 88 15.37 5.59 9.03
CA THR A 88 15.57 4.42 9.87
C THR A 88 15.41 4.70 11.36
N SER A 89 14.94 5.91 11.73
CA SER A 89 14.84 6.23 13.15
C SER A 89 13.71 5.46 13.80
N VAL A 90 13.92 5.11 15.06
CA VAL A 90 12.89 4.43 15.85
C VAL A 90 11.67 5.32 16.00
N ASP A 91 11.89 6.63 16.18
CA ASP A 91 10.78 7.57 16.34
C ASP A 91 9.89 7.58 15.10
N ASN A 92 10.46 7.52 13.90
CA ASN A 92 9.67 7.48 12.69
C ASN A 92 8.85 6.21 12.62
N ALA A 93 9.44 5.07 12.97
CA ALA A 93 8.73 3.80 12.95
C ALA A 93 7.54 3.83 13.89
N ILE A 94 7.76 4.34 15.11
CA ILE A 94 6.69 4.45 16.08
C ILE A 94 5.58 5.34 15.55
N HIS A 95 5.96 6.47 14.96
CA HIS A 95 5.00 7.42 14.41
C HIS A 95 4.13 6.76 13.34
N LEU A 96 4.76 6.04 12.41
CA LEU A 96 4.01 5.38 11.34
C LEU A 96 3.02 4.36 11.89
N MET A 97 3.46 3.57 12.85
CA MET A 97 2.57 2.55 13.40
C MET A 97 1.43 3.17 14.19
N GLN A 98 1.70 4.28 14.89
CA GLN A 98 0.66 4.97 15.64
C GLN A 98 -0.37 5.61 14.72
N GLN A 99 0.02 5.98 13.51
CA GLN A 99 -0.93 6.53 12.54
C GLN A 99 -1.87 5.47 11.98
N GLY A 100 -1.53 4.20 12.13
CA GLY A 100 -2.40 3.13 11.66
C GLY A 100 -1.98 2.51 10.33
N THR A 101 -0.73 2.76 9.90
CA THR A 101 -0.22 2.02 8.74
C THR A 101 -0.15 0.55 9.12
N PHE A 102 -0.36 -0.33 8.15
CA PHE A 102 -0.27 -1.75 8.43
C PHE A 102 1.14 -2.12 8.88
N ASP A 103 2.13 -1.63 8.14
CA ASP A 103 3.53 -1.89 8.46
C ASP A 103 4.38 -0.91 7.66
N TYR A 104 5.68 -0.99 7.83
CA TYR A 104 6.59 -0.19 7.04
C TYR A 104 7.77 -1.05 6.59
N LEU A 105 8.45 -0.61 5.53
CA LEU A 105 9.64 -1.24 5.01
C LEU A 105 10.68 -0.18 4.74
N MET A 106 11.93 -0.47 5.07
CA MET A 106 13.01 0.47 4.82
C MET A 106 13.58 0.25 3.43
N LYS A 107 13.90 1.35 2.76
CA LYS A 107 14.60 1.29 1.49
C LYS A 107 16.09 1.16 1.74
N PRO A 108 16.81 0.41 0.92
CA PRO A 108 16.36 -0.36 -0.25
C PRO A 108 15.57 -1.58 0.17
N ILE A 109 14.50 -1.87 -0.55
CA ILE A 109 13.60 -2.93 -0.12
C ILE A 109 14.12 -4.30 -0.50
N ASN A 110 13.70 -5.28 0.30
CA ASN A 110 13.86 -6.67 -0.02
C ASN A 110 12.53 -7.14 -0.59
N ILE A 111 12.56 -7.65 -1.83
CA ILE A 111 11.30 -7.97 -2.50
C ILE A 111 10.54 -9.08 -1.77
N ASP A 112 11.24 -10.06 -1.22
CA ASP A 112 10.55 -11.14 -0.51
C ASP A 112 9.85 -10.63 0.74
N GLU A 113 10.48 -9.69 1.43
CA GLU A 113 9.87 -9.09 2.60
C GLU A 113 8.64 -8.28 2.21
N LEU A 114 8.72 -7.56 1.09
CA LEU A 114 7.58 -6.79 0.61
C LEU A 114 6.42 -7.72 0.25
N LEU A 115 6.70 -8.81 -0.44
CA LEU A 115 5.67 -9.76 -0.82
C LEU A 115 4.96 -10.31 0.42
N TYR A 116 5.73 -10.68 1.42
CA TYR A 116 5.17 -11.23 2.64
C TYR A 116 4.25 -10.22 3.33
N LYS A 117 4.68 -8.97 3.39
CA LYS A 117 3.87 -7.94 4.04
C LYS A 117 2.62 -7.62 3.24
N ILE A 118 2.69 -7.67 1.92
CA ILE A 118 1.50 -7.45 1.10
C ILE A 118 0.48 -8.54 1.36
N GLU A 119 0.93 -9.80 1.44
CA GLU A 119 0.01 -10.91 1.68
C GLU A 119 -0.62 -10.80 3.06
N ASP A 120 0.16 -10.41 4.06
CA ASP A 120 -0.39 -10.21 5.39
C ASP A 120 -1.40 -9.08 5.42
N ALA A 121 -1.11 -8.00 4.72
CA ALA A 121 -2.02 -6.87 4.66
C ALA A 121 -3.32 -7.24 3.96
N GLN A 122 -3.24 -8.02 2.90
CA GLN A 122 -4.43 -8.49 2.21
C GLN A 122 -5.29 -9.33 3.14
N THR A 123 -4.66 -10.21 3.90
CA THR A 123 -5.38 -11.05 4.85
C THR A 123 -6.07 -10.19 5.90
N ARG A 124 -5.39 -9.18 6.42
CA ARG A 124 -5.99 -8.30 7.41
C ARG A 124 -7.18 -7.56 6.82
N LYS A 125 -7.05 -7.08 5.60
CA LYS A 125 -8.15 -6.37 4.96
C LYS A 125 -9.36 -7.27 4.81
N GLN A 126 -9.15 -8.50 4.38
CA GLN A 126 -10.26 -9.45 4.21
C GLN A 126 -10.92 -9.79 5.53
N LEU A 127 -10.14 -9.95 6.59
CA LEU A 127 -10.71 -10.22 7.90
C LEU A 127 -11.53 -9.03 8.40
N ASN A 128 -11.06 -7.84 8.18
CA ASN A 128 -11.78 -6.65 8.61
C ASN A 128 -13.09 -6.49 7.85
N GLU A 129 -13.10 -6.85 6.58
CA GLU A 129 -14.34 -6.81 5.80
C GLU A 129 -15.37 -7.77 6.38
N LYS A 130 -14.94 -8.96 6.76
CA LYS A 130 -15.86 -9.93 7.31
C LYS A 130 -16.40 -9.54 8.67
N GLN A 131 -15.62 -8.77 9.43
CA GLN A 131 -16.03 -8.36 10.76
C GLN A 131 -16.87 -7.11 10.78
N ARG A 132 -17.20 -6.56 9.61
CA ARG A 132 -18.08 -5.40 9.53
C ARG A 132 -19.37 -5.83 8.87
N PRO A 133 -20.24 -6.45 9.63
CA PRO A 133 -21.43 -7.07 9.06
C PRO A 133 -22.35 -6.07 8.36
N ASP A 134 -22.31 -4.82 8.75
CA ASP A 134 -23.13 -3.83 8.08
C ASP A 134 -22.44 -3.19 6.89
N ALA A 135 -21.24 -3.60 6.58
CA ALA A 135 -20.50 -3.01 5.49
C ALA A 135 -21.21 -3.19 4.16
N GLY A 136 -21.94 -4.26 4.02
CA GLY A 136 -22.67 -4.52 2.81
C GLY A 136 -24.13 -4.18 2.88
N ALA A 137 -24.55 -3.70 3.98
CA ALA A 137 -25.98 -3.46 4.18
C ALA A 137 -26.40 -2.15 3.55
#